data_207d695a5881d7b72cb89eedfb5f12a4
#
_entry.id   207d695a5881d7b72cb89eedfb5f12a4
#
_cell.length_a   1.000
_cell.length_b   1.000
_cell.length_c   1.000
_cell.angle_alpha   90.00
_cell.angle_beta   90.00
_cell.angle_gamma   90.00
#
_symmetry.space_group_name_H-M   'P 1'
#
loop_
_entity.id
_entity.type
_entity.pdbx_description
1 polymer ?
#
loop_
_entity_poly.entity_id
_entity_poly.type
_entity_poly.pdbx_seq_one_letter_code
_entity_poly.pdbx_strand_id
1 'polypeptide(L)'
;MPNRQAASAPVLARGQGVVYRELPCRSLLNRSTSRRMPFTWTINPYRGCEFGCRYCYARYTHEFMGLEDPHLFETEIFAKTNASDALARDLARLKDPGSGIAMGTATDPYQPAERKALVTRGILELLARSEDARGIRFSITTKSDLVTRDLDVLREIGHRMRLSVNITITTLNRRLSRILEPRAPRPGRRLLAVKALAEAGIRTGVFIMPVLPGITDRPASLEAIASAASRAGASTIAHQVLFLMSSAKRSFYPFLSERFPRLLAGYRRTYALSAYNTAAYRKRIDLLMESLRKRYDLDGRSDPDRAPGRRPDLQMSLAFRE
;
A
#
# COMPACT_ATOMS: atom_id res chain seq x y z
N MET A 1 -24.48 -0.72 -9.88
CA MET A 1 -25.25 0.11 -8.95
C MET A 1 -24.37 0.40 -7.73
N PRO A 2 -24.25 1.65 -7.25
CA PRO A 2 -23.52 1.95 -6.03
C PRO A 2 -24.16 1.20 -4.86
N ASN A 3 -23.31 0.62 -4.03
CA ASN A 3 -23.77 -0.18 -2.89
C ASN A 3 -24.36 0.74 -1.81
N ARG A 4 -25.68 0.89 -1.76
CA ARG A 4 -26.44 1.73 -0.80
C ARG A 4 -26.20 1.35 0.67
N GLN A 5 -25.50 0.24 0.94
CA GLN A 5 -25.18 -0.24 2.30
C GLN A 5 -24.22 0.68 3.08
N ALA A 6 -23.48 1.57 2.42
CA ALA A 6 -22.50 2.42 3.11
C ALA A 6 -23.16 3.43 4.07
N ALA A 7 -24.24 4.10 3.65
CA ALA A 7 -24.92 5.11 4.46
C ALA A 7 -25.66 4.52 5.66
N SER A 8 -26.15 3.27 5.56
CA SER A 8 -26.87 2.54 6.61
C SER A 8 -25.99 1.62 7.44
N ALA A 9 -24.67 1.54 7.17
CA ALA A 9 -23.75 0.68 7.92
C ALA A 9 -23.68 1.08 9.39
N PRO A 10 -23.77 0.12 10.34
CA PRO A 10 -23.71 0.41 11.76
C PRO A 10 -22.45 1.17 12.15
N VAL A 11 -22.60 2.15 13.04
CA VAL A 11 -21.46 2.90 13.58
C VAL A 11 -20.85 2.11 14.73
N LEU A 12 -19.57 1.74 14.61
CA LEU A 12 -18.80 1.06 15.66
C LEU A 12 -18.21 2.05 16.66
N ALA A 13 -17.70 3.18 16.16
CA ALA A 13 -17.10 4.23 16.99
C ALA A 13 -17.00 5.57 16.25
N ARG A 14 -16.78 6.64 17.01
CA ARG A 14 -16.45 7.98 16.50
C ARG A 14 -15.24 8.52 17.27
N GLY A 15 -14.37 9.27 16.59
CA GLY A 15 -13.24 9.93 17.26
C GLY A 15 -12.38 10.72 16.29
N GLN A 16 -11.87 11.88 16.74
CA GLN A 16 -10.95 12.75 15.99
C GLN A 16 -11.41 13.11 14.56
N GLY A 17 -12.73 13.32 14.37
CA GLY A 17 -13.33 13.63 13.08
C GLY A 17 -13.42 12.42 12.13
N VAL A 18 -13.34 11.19 12.64
CA VAL A 18 -13.49 9.95 11.89
C VAL A 18 -14.66 9.14 12.44
N VAL A 19 -15.45 8.58 11.54
CA VAL A 19 -16.52 7.62 11.84
C VAL A 19 -16.07 6.23 11.41
N TYR A 20 -16.14 5.29 12.32
CA TYR A 20 -15.85 3.87 12.04
C TYR A 20 -17.15 3.12 11.92
N ARG A 21 -17.30 2.39 10.83
CA ARG A 21 -18.51 1.62 10.53
C ARG A 21 -18.20 0.14 10.32
N GLU A 22 -19.17 -0.68 10.59
CA GLU A 22 -19.14 -2.10 10.27
C GLU A 22 -19.47 -2.32 8.78
N LEU A 23 -18.72 -3.18 8.11
CA LEU A 23 -19.00 -3.58 6.73
C LEU A 23 -18.67 -5.06 6.55
N PRO A 24 -19.56 -5.98 6.95
CA PRO A 24 -19.34 -7.40 6.71
C PRO A 24 -19.22 -7.71 5.22
N CYS A 25 -18.37 -8.66 4.87
CA CYS A 25 -18.11 -9.04 3.49
C CYS A 25 -18.46 -10.50 3.23
N ARG A 26 -18.92 -10.81 2.01
CA ARG A 26 -19.19 -12.18 1.56
C ARG A 26 -17.90 -12.93 1.22
N SER A 27 -16.96 -12.21 0.62
CA SER A 27 -15.63 -12.69 0.23
C SER A 27 -14.60 -11.62 0.59
N LEU A 28 -13.43 -12.03 1.04
CA LEU A 28 -12.33 -11.13 1.35
C LEU A 28 -11.29 -11.10 0.23
N LEU A 29 -11.06 -12.23 -0.47
CA LEU A 29 -10.19 -12.31 -1.62
C LEU A 29 -10.83 -11.63 -2.84
N ASN A 30 -10.11 -10.65 -3.40
CA ASN A 30 -10.53 -9.99 -4.63
C ASN A 30 -9.49 -10.29 -5.71
N ARG A 31 -9.95 -10.82 -6.85
CA ARG A 31 -9.07 -11.11 -7.99
C ARG A 31 -8.61 -9.82 -8.65
N SER A 32 -7.29 -9.68 -8.85
CA SER A 32 -6.74 -8.59 -9.66
C SER A 32 -7.06 -8.83 -11.13
N THR A 33 -7.61 -7.80 -11.80
CA THR A 33 -7.89 -7.86 -13.25
C THR A 33 -6.66 -7.49 -14.09
N SER A 34 -5.63 -6.93 -13.47
CA SER A 34 -4.40 -6.50 -14.16
C SER A 34 -3.37 -7.61 -14.23
N ARG A 35 -2.99 -8.03 -15.44
CA ARG A 35 -1.88 -8.97 -15.67
C ARG A 35 -0.49 -8.40 -15.36
N ARG A 36 -0.39 -7.09 -15.10
CA ARG A 36 0.86 -6.39 -14.76
C ARG A 36 1.19 -6.42 -13.27
N MET A 37 0.23 -6.84 -12.44
CA MET A 37 0.44 -6.92 -11.00
C MET A 37 1.23 -8.19 -10.64
N PRO A 38 2.16 -8.13 -9.68
CA PRO A 38 2.94 -9.27 -9.22
C PRO A 38 2.15 -10.22 -8.31
N PHE A 39 0.84 -10.05 -8.21
CA PHE A 39 -0.08 -10.85 -7.40
C PHE A 39 -1.41 -11.05 -8.15
N THR A 40 -2.06 -12.18 -7.86
CA THR A 40 -3.37 -12.52 -8.44
C THR A 40 -4.51 -12.06 -7.55
N TRP A 41 -4.32 -12.09 -6.23
CA TRP A 41 -5.36 -11.82 -5.24
C TRP A 41 -5.00 -10.66 -4.34
N THR A 42 -6.02 -9.95 -3.88
CA THR A 42 -5.85 -8.84 -2.93
C THR A 42 -6.75 -9.01 -1.71
N ILE A 43 -6.22 -8.59 -0.56
CA ILE A 43 -6.95 -8.47 0.71
C ILE A 43 -6.90 -7.00 1.15
N ASN A 44 -8.06 -6.44 1.46
CA ASN A 44 -8.17 -5.13 2.08
C ASN A 44 -9.09 -5.25 3.31
N PRO A 45 -8.53 -5.20 4.53
CA PRO A 45 -9.29 -5.36 5.79
C PRO A 45 -10.33 -4.28 6.00
N TYR A 46 -10.09 -3.11 5.41
CA TYR A 46 -10.91 -1.91 5.54
C TYR A 46 -11.32 -1.36 4.18
N ARG A 47 -12.27 -0.41 4.16
CA ARG A 47 -12.44 0.59 3.12
C ARG A 47 -12.25 1.97 3.73
N GLY A 48 -11.59 2.87 2.98
CA GLY A 48 -11.09 4.12 3.51
C GLY A 48 -9.75 3.96 4.23
N CYS A 49 -9.08 5.09 4.48
CA CYS A 49 -7.79 5.11 5.15
C CYS A 49 -7.54 6.46 5.82
N GLU A 50 -7.42 6.45 7.15
CA GLU A 50 -7.23 7.64 7.97
C GLU A 50 -5.93 8.40 7.70
N PHE A 51 -4.92 7.79 7.06
CA PHE A 51 -3.65 8.46 6.81
C PHE A 51 -3.78 9.72 5.95
N GLY A 52 -4.85 9.81 5.17
CA GLY A 52 -5.20 11.03 4.45
C GLY A 52 -4.16 11.46 3.42
N CYS A 53 -3.46 10.50 2.79
CA CYS A 53 -2.46 10.81 1.77
C CYS A 53 -3.07 11.62 0.64
N ARG A 54 -2.48 12.79 0.32
CA ARG A 54 -3.02 13.74 -0.65
C ARG A 54 -3.08 13.18 -2.07
N TYR A 55 -2.20 12.25 -2.39
CA TYR A 55 -2.04 11.59 -3.69
C TYR A 55 -2.73 10.22 -3.78
N CYS A 56 -3.53 9.81 -2.77
CA CYS A 56 -4.05 8.45 -2.69
C CYS A 56 -4.99 8.13 -3.85
N TYR A 57 -4.63 7.15 -4.66
CA TYR A 57 -5.44 6.68 -5.78
C TYR A 57 -6.69 5.91 -5.32
N ALA A 58 -6.64 5.27 -4.14
CA ALA A 58 -7.69 4.38 -3.65
C ALA A 58 -9.00 5.11 -3.28
N ARG A 59 -9.04 6.46 -3.36
CA ARG A 59 -10.26 7.26 -3.11
C ARG A 59 -11.44 6.83 -3.97
N TYR A 60 -11.21 6.31 -5.19
CA TYR A 60 -12.25 5.78 -6.06
C TYR A 60 -13.08 4.67 -5.40
N THR A 61 -12.54 3.95 -4.41
CA THR A 61 -13.25 2.86 -3.73
C THR A 61 -14.46 3.35 -2.93
N HIS A 62 -14.47 4.61 -2.49
CA HIS A 62 -15.62 5.23 -1.84
C HIS A 62 -16.69 5.64 -2.85
N GLU A 63 -16.33 6.03 -4.07
CA GLU A 63 -17.27 6.34 -5.14
C GLU A 63 -18.14 5.12 -5.49
N PHE A 64 -17.58 3.92 -5.48
CA PHE A 64 -18.36 2.67 -5.65
C PHE A 64 -19.36 2.40 -4.53
N MET A 65 -19.25 3.10 -3.41
CA MET A 65 -20.20 3.05 -2.31
C MET A 65 -21.21 4.22 -2.33
N GLY A 66 -21.15 5.09 -3.36
CA GLY A 66 -21.96 6.29 -3.42
C GLY A 66 -21.46 7.44 -2.54
N LEU A 67 -20.23 7.36 -2.07
CA LEU A 67 -19.57 8.41 -1.27
C LEU A 67 -18.66 9.24 -2.18
N GLU A 68 -19.23 10.26 -2.80
CA GLU A 68 -18.57 11.03 -3.87
C GLU A 68 -17.55 12.08 -3.36
N ASP A 69 -17.73 12.58 -2.12
CA ASP A 69 -16.78 13.52 -1.52
C ASP A 69 -15.45 12.79 -1.25
N PRO A 70 -14.33 13.20 -1.91
CA PRO A 70 -13.03 12.58 -1.69
C PRO A 70 -12.54 12.62 -0.24
N HIS A 71 -13.06 13.55 0.58
CA HIS A 71 -12.69 13.66 1.99
C HIS A 71 -13.24 12.51 2.83
N LEU A 72 -14.38 11.94 2.43
CA LEU A 72 -14.98 10.79 3.14
C LEU A 72 -14.07 9.57 3.14
N PHE A 73 -13.16 9.43 2.16
CA PHE A 73 -12.17 8.35 2.16
C PHE A 73 -11.29 8.30 3.40
N GLU A 74 -11.06 9.44 4.05
CA GLU A 74 -10.20 9.54 5.25
C GLU A 74 -10.99 9.76 6.53
N THR A 75 -12.31 9.97 6.46
CA THR A 75 -13.17 10.26 7.62
C THR A 75 -14.29 9.25 7.83
N GLU A 76 -14.63 8.45 6.82
CA GLU A 76 -15.60 7.34 6.92
C GLU A 76 -14.85 6.02 6.68
N ILE A 77 -14.51 5.32 7.75
CA ILE A 77 -13.73 4.07 7.69
C ILE A 77 -14.63 2.87 7.93
N PHE A 78 -14.59 1.92 7.03
CA PHE A 78 -15.40 0.71 7.12
C PHE A 78 -14.51 -0.50 7.45
N ALA A 79 -14.79 -1.15 8.58
CA ALA A 79 -14.08 -2.33 9.04
C ALA A 79 -14.83 -3.61 8.59
N LYS A 80 -14.13 -4.54 7.99
CA LYS A 80 -14.68 -5.85 7.62
C LYS A 80 -14.63 -6.80 8.81
N THR A 81 -15.58 -6.65 9.73
CA THR A 81 -15.57 -7.33 11.04
C THR A 81 -15.56 -8.85 10.96
N ASN A 82 -16.11 -9.44 9.89
CA ASN A 82 -16.12 -10.89 9.62
C ASN A 82 -15.00 -11.34 8.65
N ALA A 83 -13.92 -10.57 8.53
CA ALA A 83 -12.88 -10.79 7.53
C ALA A 83 -12.21 -12.18 7.66
N SER A 84 -11.93 -12.64 8.87
CA SER A 84 -11.31 -13.96 9.11
C SER A 84 -12.20 -15.09 8.59
N ASP A 85 -13.49 -15.09 8.92
CA ASP A 85 -14.42 -16.12 8.46
C ASP A 85 -14.62 -16.12 6.95
N ALA A 86 -14.69 -14.91 6.37
CA ALA A 86 -14.79 -14.75 4.92
C ALA A 86 -13.53 -15.29 4.22
N LEU A 87 -12.33 -14.99 4.77
CA LEU A 87 -11.06 -15.48 4.23
C LEU A 87 -10.93 -17.01 4.35
N ALA A 88 -11.34 -17.60 5.46
CA ALA A 88 -11.33 -19.06 5.65
C ALA A 88 -12.14 -19.75 4.55
N ARG A 89 -13.37 -19.26 4.28
CA ARG A 89 -14.20 -19.80 3.20
C ARG A 89 -13.59 -19.58 1.81
N ASP A 90 -12.93 -18.45 1.59
CA ASP A 90 -12.29 -18.15 0.31
C ASP A 90 -11.07 -19.07 0.06
N LEU A 91 -10.23 -19.29 1.08
CA LEU A 91 -9.05 -20.15 0.99
C LEU A 91 -9.44 -21.62 0.72
N ALA A 92 -10.45 -22.13 1.42
CA ALA A 92 -10.95 -23.51 1.20
C ALA A 92 -11.47 -23.75 -0.24
N ARG A 93 -11.84 -22.68 -0.95
CA ARG A 93 -12.31 -22.74 -2.36
C ARG A 93 -11.23 -22.35 -3.36
N LEU A 94 -10.07 -21.92 -2.89
CA LEU A 94 -9.01 -21.39 -3.73
C LEU A 94 -8.23 -22.51 -4.42
N LYS A 95 -8.60 -22.86 -5.65
CA LYS A 95 -7.92 -23.90 -6.43
C LYS A 95 -6.54 -23.48 -6.92
N ASP A 96 -6.33 -22.21 -7.22
CA ASP A 96 -5.08 -21.66 -7.73
C ASP A 96 -4.77 -20.32 -7.07
N PRO A 97 -3.73 -20.23 -6.21
CA PRO A 97 -3.29 -18.97 -5.63
C PRO A 97 -2.61 -18.04 -6.66
N GLY A 98 -2.32 -18.52 -7.86
CA GLY A 98 -1.65 -17.75 -8.92
C GLY A 98 -0.30 -17.22 -8.47
N SER A 99 -0.06 -15.92 -8.71
CA SER A 99 1.20 -15.24 -8.30
C SER A 99 1.20 -14.80 -6.83
N GLY A 100 0.14 -15.08 -6.07
CA GLY A 100 0.03 -14.82 -4.64
C GLY A 100 -1.01 -13.79 -4.25
N ILE A 101 -1.00 -13.43 -2.97
CA ILE A 101 -1.95 -12.54 -2.30
C ILE A 101 -1.23 -11.26 -1.84
N ALA A 102 -1.79 -10.09 -2.12
CA ALA A 102 -1.30 -8.80 -1.61
C ALA A 102 -2.31 -8.16 -0.65
N MET A 103 -1.88 -7.77 0.54
CA MET A 103 -2.67 -7.04 1.52
C MET A 103 -2.30 -5.56 1.52
N GLY A 104 -3.31 -4.67 1.56
CA GLY A 104 -3.07 -3.23 1.67
C GLY A 104 -2.95 -2.53 0.32
N THR A 105 -3.68 -3.00 -0.70
CA THR A 105 -3.65 -2.40 -2.05
C THR A 105 -4.59 -1.19 -2.19
N ALA A 106 -5.70 -1.14 -1.45
CA ALA A 106 -6.68 -0.05 -1.53
C ALA A 106 -7.01 0.60 -0.18
N THR A 107 -6.34 0.19 0.87
CA THR A 107 -6.37 0.76 2.22
C THR A 107 -5.05 0.47 2.90
N ASP A 108 -4.76 1.13 4.03
CA ASP A 108 -3.62 0.69 4.86
C ASP A 108 -4.13 -0.31 5.91
N PRO A 109 -3.61 -1.54 5.95
CA PRO A 109 -4.06 -2.57 6.90
C PRO A 109 -3.74 -2.23 8.35
N TYR A 110 -2.77 -1.33 8.58
CA TYR A 110 -2.34 -0.88 9.90
C TYR A 110 -2.65 0.60 10.16
N GLN A 111 -3.70 1.13 9.53
CA GLN A 111 -4.21 2.46 9.84
C GLN A 111 -4.67 2.56 11.30
N PRO A 112 -4.91 3.77 11.87
CA PRO A 112 -5.27 3.92 13.28
C PRO A 112 -6.45 3.06 13.75
N ALA A 113 -7.46 2.80 12.90
CA ALA A 113 -8.58 1.90 13.19
C ALA A 113 -8.13 0.52 13.69
N GLU A 114 -7.03 -0.01 13.12
CA GLU A 114 -6.52 -1.35 13.44
C GLU A 114 -6.07 -1.51 14.90
N ARG A 115 -5.77 -0.41 15.61
CA ARG A 115 -5.42 -0.46 17.04
C ARG A 115 -6.54 -1.04 17.91
N LYS A 116 -7.79 -0.81 17.51
CA LYS A 116 -8.99 -1.23 18.25
C LYS A 116 -9.75 -2.35 17.55
N ALA A 117 -9.89 -2.25 16.21
CA ALA A 117 -10.72 -3.18 15.45
C ALA A 117 -10.07 -4.55 15.26
N LEU A 118 -8.73 -4.64 15.27
CA LEU A 118 -7.93 -5.88 15.17
C LEU A 118 -8.29 -6.77 13.96
N VAL A 119 -8.85 -6.19 12.91
CA VAL A 119 -9.28 -6.94 11.72
C VAL A 119 -8.07 -7.54 10.98
N THR A 120 -7.00 -6.74 10.82
CA THR A 120 -5.75 -7.23 10.22
C THR A 120 -5.13 -8.33 11.07
N ARG A 121 -5.07 -8.14 12.38
CA ARG A 121 -4.56 -9.14 13.32
C ARG A 121 -5.31 -10.48 13.19
N GLY A 122 -6.64 -10.46 13.18
CA GLY A 122 -7.46 -11.67 13.02
C GLY A 122 -7.23 -12.38 11.68
N ILE A 123 -7.04 -11.63 10.58
CA ILE A 123 -6.66 -12.19 9.28
C ILE A 123 -5.30 -12.89 9.37
N LEU A 124 -4.31 -12.27 10.00
CA LEU A 124 -2.96 -12.84 10.13
C LEU A 124 -2.97 -14.11 10.99
N GLU A 125 -3.70 -14.12 12.09
CA GLU A 125 -3.86 -15.30 12.96
C GLU A 125 -4.53 -16.47 12.22
N LEU A 126 -5.49 -16.20 11.34
CA LEU A 126 -6.06 -17.22 10.46
C LEU A 126 -5.00 -17.75 9.49
N LEU A 127 -4.27 -16.89 8.79
CA LEU A 127 -3.24 -17.28 7.82
C LEU A 127 -2.13 -18.11 8.47
N ALA A 128 -1.73 -17.78 9.69
CA ALA A 128 -0.72 -18.50 10.44
C ALA A 128 -1.12 -19.96 10.75
N ARG A 129 -2.42 -20.23 10.86
CA ARG A 129 -2.96 -21.57 11.21
C ARG A 129 -3.53 -22.34 10.01
N SER A 130 -3.84 -21.66 8.90
CA SER A 130 -4.50 -22.29 7.74
C SER A 130 -3.55 -23.17 6.94
N GLU A 131 -3.90 -24.43 6.73
CA GLU A 131 -3.18 -25.31 5.81
C GLU A 131 -3.42 -24.92 4.34
N ASP A 132 -4.60 -24.39 4.02
CA ASP A 132 -4.93 -23.91 2.67
C ASP A 132 -4.08 -22.70 2.23
N ALA A 133 -3.45 -22.00 3.19
CA ALA A 133 -2.56 -20.89 2.92
C ALA A 133 -1.09 -21.29 2.73
N ARG A 134 -0.74 -22.56 3.00
CA ARG A 134 0.65 -23.03 2.99
C ARG A 134 1.31 -22.85 1.62
N GLY A 135 2.54 -22.34 1.62
CA GLY A 135 3.33 -22.10 0.39
C GLY A 135 2.88 -20.93 -0.46
N ILE A 136 1.74 -20.31 -0.16
CA ILE A 136 1.25 -19.13 -0.90
C ILE A 136 2.21 -17.95 -0.69
N ARG A 137 2.47 -17.19 -1.75
CA ARG A 137 3.17 -15.91 -1.64
C ARG A 137 2.23 -14.87 -1.02
N PHE A 138 2.65 -14.27 0.08
CA PHE A 138 1.86 -13.25 0.76
C PHE A 138 2.67 -11.97 0.96
N SER A 139 2.14 -10.84 0.54
CA SER A 139 2.80 -9.55 0.70
C SER A 139 1.89 -8.55 1.42
N ILE A 140 2.45 -7.84 2.38
CA ILE A 140 1.78 -6.76 3.11
C ILE A 140 2.41 -5.44 2.70
N THR A 141 1.59 -4.42 2.42
CA THR A 141 2.06 -3.05 2.18
C THR A 141 1.43 -2.10 3.18
N THR A 142 2.25 -1.33 3.89
CA THR A 142 1.78 -0.36 4.88
C THR A 142 2.72 0.86 5.00
N LYS A 143 2.20 1.95 5.53
CA LYS A 143 2.95 3.12 6.01
C LYS A 143 3.11 3.12 7.54
N SER A 144 2.52 2.14 8.21
CA SER A 144 2.42 2.11 9.66
C SER A 144 3.58 1.38 10.31
N ASP A 145 4.07 1.93 11.39
CA ASP A 145 4.95 1.24 12.32
C ASP A 145 4.19 0.26 13.25
N LEU A 146 2.85 0.32 13.25
CA LEU A 146 2.01 -0.61 14.01
C LEU A 146 2.19 -2.08 13.57
N VAL A 147 2.70 -2.32 12.38
CA VAL A 147 3.01 -3.68 11.88
C VAL A 147 3.96 -4.43 12.82
N THR A 148 4.80 -3.73 13.57
CA THR A 148 5.71 -4.35 14.55
C THR A 148 5.00 -4.94 15.77
N ARG A 149 3.73 -4.59 16.01
CA ARG A 149 2.88 -5.24 17.04
C ARG A 149 2.71 -6.74 16.76
N ASP A 150 2.67 -7.10 15.48
CA ASP A 150 2.28 -8.44 15.02
C ASP A 150 3.50 -9.29 14.59
N LEU A 151 4.71 -8.95 15.07
CA LEU A 151 5.94 -9.70 14.75
C LEU A 151 5.86 -11.19 15.13
N ASP A 152 5.15 -11.52 16.18
CA ASP A 152 4.88 -12.89 16.62
C ASP A 152 4.19 -13.70 15.50
N VAL A 153 3.03 -13.26 15.08
CA VAL A 153 2.24 -13.95 14.05
C VAL A 153 2.88 -13.86 12.67
N LEU A 154 3.58 -12.76 12.36
CA LEU A 154 4.28 -12.62 11.08
C LEU A 154 5.44 -13.62 10.94
N ARG A 155 6.15 -13.96 12.02
CA ARG A 155 7.16 -15.03 12.02
C ARG A 155 6.52 -16.39 11.72
N GLU A 156 5.40 -16.72 12.37
CA GLU A 156 4.66 -17.97 12.12
C GLU A 156 4.22 -18.07 10.66
N ILE A 157 3.68 -16.98 10.10
CA ILE A 157 3.33 -16.89 8.68
C ILE A 157 4.56 -17.12 7.81
N GLY A 158 5.70 -16.52 8.15
CA GLY A 158 6.96 -16.65 7.40
C GLY A 158 7.49 -18.09 7.32
N HIS A 159 7.21 -18.94 8.31
CA HIS A 159 7.54 -20.37 8.27
C HIS A 159 6.63 -21.20 7.36
N ARG A 160 5.44 -20.72 7.03
CA ARG A 160 4.42 -21.44 6.28
C ARG A 160 4.16 -20.89 4.89
N MET A 161 4.34 -19.60 4.72
CA MET A 161 4.06 -18.84 3.51
C MET A 161 5.31 -18.08 3.05
N ARG A 162 5.36 -17.70 1.79
CA ARG A 162 6.40 -16.79 1.29
C ARG A 162 6.04 -15.36 1.63
N LEU A 163 6.29 -14.96 2.87
CA LEU A 163 5.93 -13.64 3.39
C LEU A 163 6.91 -12.55 2.95
N SER A 164 6.39 -11.38 2.61
CA SER A 164 7.15 -10.12 2.53
C SER A 164 6.33 -8.97 3.11
N VAL A 165 7.00 -8.07 3.85
CA VAL A 165 6.39 -6.85 4.38
C VAL A 165 7.05 -5.64 3.75
N ASN A 166 6.27 -4.76 3.12
CA ASN A 166 6.76 -3.61 2.40
C ASN A 166 6.32 -2.33 3.10
N ILE A 167 7.29 -1.54 3.55
CA ILE A 167 7.05 -0.27 4.22
C ILE A 167 7.16 0.87 3.20
N THR A 168 6.08 1.64 3.03
CA THR A 168 6.09 2.77 2.10
C THR A 168 6.76 3.99 2.72
N ILE A 169 7.78 4.54 2.05
CA ILE A 169 8.50 5.76 2.44
C ILE A 169 8.66 6.65 1.20
N THR A 170 7.84 7.69 1.08
CA THR A 170 7.85 8.60 -0.07
C THR A 170 8.91 9.69 0.02
N THR A 171 9.33 10.04 1.23
CA THR A 171 10.36 11.05 1.51
C THR A 171 10.89 10.87 2.93
N LEU A 172 12.15 11.22 3.16
CA LEU A 172 12.74 11.33 4.50
C LEU A 172 12.56 12.73 5.12
N ASN A 173 12.15 13.73 4.32
CA ASN A 173 11.89 15.06 4.81
C ASN A 173 10.62 15.07 5.68
N ARG A 174 10.78 15.32 6.99
CA ARG A 174 9.70 15.25 7.99
C ARG A 174 8.58 16.27 7.74
N ARG A 175 8.91 17.49 7.27
CA ARG A 175 7.92 18.55 6.96
C ARG A 175 7.13 18.15 5.72
N LEU A 176 7.82 17.71 4.67
CA LEU A 176 7.19 17.27 3.42
C LEU A 176 6.30 16.04 3.65
N SER A 177 6.77 15.05 4.42
CA SER A 177 5.97 13.88 4.80
C SER A 177 4.67 14.29 5.49
N ARG A 178 4.71 15.24 6.42
CA ARG A 178 3.52 15.72 7.13
C ARG A 178 2.52 16.44 6.21
N ILE A 179 3.02 17.15 5.19
CA ILE A 179 2.19 17.82 4.19
C ILE A 179 1.51 16.82 3.27
N LEU A 180 2.24 15.79 2.82
CA LEU A 180 1.77 14.77 1.87
C LEU A 180 0.91 13.68 2.53
N GLU A 181 1.24 13.30 3.76
CA GLU A 181 0.71 12.15 4.50
C GLU A 181 0.40 12.56 5.96
N PRO A 182 -0.62 13.41 6.16
CA PRO A 182 -0.78 14.18 7.41
C PRO A 182 -0.94 13.33 8.67
N ARG A 183 -1.56 12.15 8.58
CA ARG A 183 -1.82 11.28 9.73
C ARG A 183 -0.96 10.02 9.75
N ALA A 184 -0.11 9.79 8.72
CA ALA A 184 0.78 8.64 8.69
C ALA A 184 1.99 8.83 9.65
N PRO A 185 2.57 7.75 10.18
CA PRO A 185 3.80 7.81 10.99
C PRO A 185 4.94 8.52 10.26
N ARG A 186 5.80 9.21 11.02
CA ARG A 186 6.96 9.92 10.47
C ARG A 186 7.94 8.93 9.79
N PRO A 187 8.71 9.37 8.77
CA PRO A 187 9.62 8.48 8.05
C PRO A 187 10.61 7.73 8.95
N GLY A 188 11.13 8.37 9.99
CA GLY A 188 12.04 7.71 10.94
C GLY A 188 11.38 6.53 11.68
N ARG A 189 10.10 6.62 12.05
CA ARG A 189 9.38 5.49 12.67
C ARG A 189 9.15 4.34 11.68
N ARG A 190 8.94 4.67 10.41
CA ARG A 190 8.81 3.67 9.34
C ARG A 190 10.14 2.94 9.11
N LEU A 191 11.28 3.65 9.16
CA LEU A 191 12.61 3.01 9.09
C LEU A 191 12.89 2.12 10.31
N LEU A 192 12.46 2.51 11.50
CA LEU A 192 12.54 1.64 12.69
C LEU A 192 11.69 0.37 12.53
N ALA A 193 10.52 0.48 11.90
CA ALA A 193 9.70 -0.70 11.58
C ALA A 193 10.39 -1.61 10.55
N VAL A 194 11.03 -1.05 9.51
CA VAL A 194 11.87 -1.82 8.57
C VAL A 194 12.95 -2.60 9.32
N LYS A 195 13.66 -1.92 10.23
CA LYS A 195 14.72 -2.54 11.03
C LYS A 195 14.18 -3.68 11.90
N ALA A 196 13.11 -3.45 12.64
CA ALA A 196 12.52 -4.45 13.53
C ALA A 196 12.02 -5.69 12.76
N LEU A 197 11.42 -5.50 11.58
CA LEU A 197 10.99 -6.59 10.72
C LEU A 197 12.18 -7.39 10.19
N ALA A 198 13.24 -6.73 9.72
CA ALA A 198 14.46 -7.38 9.23
C ALA A 198 15.17 -8.17 10.35
N GLU A 199 15.32 -7.58 11.54
CA GLU A 199 15.89 -8.24 12.73
C GLU A 199 15.04 -9.44 13.19
N ALA A 200 13.76 -9.43 12.91
CA ALA A 200 12.84 -10.54 13.16
C ALA A 200 12.94 -11.67 12.11
N GLY A 201 13.82 -11.54 11.11
CA GLY A 201 13.97 -12.52 10.02
C GLY A 201 12.87 -12.40 8.95
N ILE A 202 12.04 -11.35 8.97
CA ILE A 202 10.96 -11.16 8.01
C ILE A 202 11.53 -10.43 6.78
N ARG A 203 11.31 -11.00 5.59
CA ARG A 203 11.69 -10.35 4.34
C ARG A 203 11.02 -8.98 4.22
N THR A 204 11.81 -7.92 4.17
CA THR A 204 11.30 -6.56 4.25
C THR A 204 11.73 -5.73 3.06
N GLY A 205 10.77 -5.05 2.42
CA GLY A 205 11.01 -4.11 1.34
C GLY A 205 10.67 -2.67 1.72
N VAL A 206 11.26 -1.72 1.00
CA VAL A 206 10.85 -0.31 1.05
C VAL A 206 10.22 0.08 -0.28
N PHE A 207 9.02 0.68 -0.21
CA PHE A 207 8.30 1.19 -1.37
C PHE A 207 8.35 2.71 -1.44
N ILE A 208 8.91 3.25 -2.52
CA ILE A 208 8.81 4.68 -2.85
C ILE A 208 7.61 4.85 -3.79
N MET A 209 6.43 4.79 -3.21
CA MET A 209 5.15 4.80 -3.94
C MET A 209 4.18 5.81 -3.33
N PRO A 210 3.98 6.92 -4.06
CA PRO A 210 4.56 7.28 -5.34
C PRO A 210 5.84 8.13 -5.26
N VAL A 211 6.61 8.14 -6.35
CA VAL A 211 7.54 9.24 -6.67
C VAL A 211 6.71 10.39 -7.24
N LEU A 212 6.73 11.54 -6.60
CA LEU A 212 5.95 12.73 -6.98
C LEU A 212 6.81 13.68 -7.82
N PRO A 213 6.49 13.90 -9.12
CA PRO A 213 7.27 14.75 -10.01
C PRO A 213 7.44 16.17 -9.47
N GLY A 214 8.69 16.65 -9.40
CA GLY A 214 9.03 17.98 -8.88
C GLY A 214 8.89 18.16 -7.36
N ILE A 215 8.45 17.11 -6.62
CA ILE A 215 8.24 17.17 -5.17
C ILE A 215 9.18 16.22 -4.43
N THR A 216 9.20 14.92 -4.81
CA THR A 216 10.01 13.90 -4.13
C THR A 216 11.03 13.22 -5.03
N ASP A 217 11.15 13.62 -6.29
CA ASP A 217 11.90 12.96 -7.37
C ASP A 217 13.35 13.42 -7.53
N ARG A 218 13.87 14.25 -6.62
CA ARG A 218 15.28 14.66 -6.67
C ARG A 218 16.19 13.45 -6.46
N PRO A 219 17.23 13.23 -7.32
CA PRO A 219 18.12 12.08 -7.20
C PRO A 219 18.69 11.89 -5.80
N ALA A 220 19.20 12.94 -5.17
CA ALA A 220 19.72 12.89 -3.80
C ALA A 220 18.67 12.47 -2.76
N SER A 221 17.38 12.81 -2.97
CA SER A 221 16.30 12.41 -2.06
C SER A 221 15.98 10.92 -2.20
N LEU A 222 15.95 10.40 -3.43
CA LEU A 222 15.71 8.98 -3.71
C LEU A 222 16.89 8.14 -3.22
N GLU A 223 18.12 8.61 -3.43
CA GLU A 223 19.33 7.97 -2.92
C GLU A 223 19.37 7.92 -1.40
N ALA A 224 19.00 9.01 -0.71
CA ALA A 224 18.91 9.04 0.74
C ALA A 224 17.95 7.98 1.29
N ILE A 225 16.78 7.76 0.60
CA ILE A 225 15.84 6.70 0.99
C ILE A 225 16.48 5.32 0.76
N ALA A 226 17.13 5.08 -0.38
CA ALA A 226 17.77 3.81 -0.69
C ALA A 226 18.86 3.48 0.34
N SER A 227 19.74 4.43 0.62
CA SER A 227 20.79 4.30 1.66
C SER A 227 20.19 4.01 3.05
N ALA A 228 19.13 4.72 3.45
CA ALA A 228 18.49 4.50 4.75
C ALA A 228 17.78 3.14 4.82
N ALA A 229 17.15 2.69 3.71
CA ALA A 229 16.51 1.39 3.61
C ALA A 229 17.53 0.25 3.76
N SER A 230 18.68 0.32 3.06
CA SER A 230 19.77 -0.65 3.16
C SER A 230 20.30 -0.73 4.59
N ARG A 231 20.61 0.41 5.23
CA ARG A 231 21.06 0.44 6.64
C ARG A 231 20.02 -0.09 7.62
N ALA A 232 18.75 -0.02 7.30
CA ALA A 232 17.67 -0.59 8.12
C ALA A 232 17.45 -2.10 7.86
N GLY A 233 18.21 -2.73 6.96
CA GLY A 233 18.11 -4.16 6.68
C GLY A 233 17.04 -4.51 5.65
N ALA A 234 16.53 -3.56 4.86
CA ALA A 234 15.64 -3.89 3.75
C ALA A 234 16.38 -4.72 2.70
N SER A 235 15.73 -5.77 2.17
CA SER A 235 16.27 -6.61 1.09
C SER A 235 15.90 -6.09 -0.30
N THR A 236 14.87 -5.25 -0.40
CA THR A 236 14.39 -4.73 -1.69
C THR A 236 13.94 -3.29 -1.58
N ILE A 237 14.05 -2.56 -2.71
CA ILE A 237 13.41 -1.27 -2.88
C ILE A 237 12.64 -1.24 -4.20
N ALA A 238 11.36 -0.89 -4.13
CA ALA A 238 10.53 -0.72 -5.31
C ALA A 238 10.01 0.73 -5.39
N HIS A 239 9.66 1.17 -6.59
CA HIS A 239 9.14 2.50 -6.81
C HIS A 239 8.00 2.49 -7.83
N GLN A 240 7.20 3.53 -7.77
CA GLN A 240 6.21 3.85 -8.80
C GLN A 240 6.09 5.36 -8.92
N VAL A 241 6.17 5.87 -10.15
CA VAL A 241 5.82 7.28 -10.43
C VAL A 241 4.33 7.47 -10.18
N LEU A 242 3.95 8.64 -9.69
CA LEU A 242 2.56 8.99 -9.39
C LEU A 242 1.60 8.51 -10.49
N PHE A 243 0.60 7.77 -10.06
CA PHE A 243 -0.56 7.38 -10.83
C PHE A 243 -1.75 8.21 -10.35
N LEU A 244 -2.35 9.01 -11.25
CA LEU A 244 -3.31 10.03 -10.87
C LEU A 244 -4.63 9.85 -11.62
N MET A 245 -5.53 9.05 -11.04
CA MET A 245 -6.90 8.85 -11.53
C MET A 245 -7.78 10.07 -11.30
N SER A 246 -8.95 10.11 -11.94
CA SER A 246 -9.93 11.20 -11.85
C SER A 246 -10.34 11.50 -10.40
N SER A 247 -10.63 10.48 -9.59
CA SER A 247 -10.93 10.61 -8.17
C SER A 247 -9.79 11.27 -7.39
N ALA A 248 -8.54 10.85 -7.64
CA ALA A 248 -7.38 11.41 -6.98
C ALA A 248 -7.09 12.85 -7.44
N LYS A 249 -7.35 13.21 -8.71
CA LYS A 249 -7.21 14.58 -9.23
C LYS A 249 -8.08 15.57 -8.44
N ARG A 250 -9.31 15.20 -8.06
CA ARG A 250 -10.23 16.05 -7.29
C ARG A 250 -9.67 16.48 -5.93
N SER A 251 -8.85 15.64 -5.29
CA SER A 251 -8.17 15.93 -4.03
C SER A 251 -6.79 16.56 -4.24
N PHE A 252 -6.03 16.09 -5.24
CA PHE A 252 -4.64 16.43 -5.39
C PHE A 252 -4.41 17.79 -6.06
N TYR A 253 -5.25 18.20 -7.02
CA TYR A 253 -5.10 19.51 -7.69
C TYR A 253 -5.38 20.71 -6.76
N PRO A 254 -6.42 20.72 -5.91
CA PRO A 254 -6.58 21.75 -4.89
C PRO A 254 -5.38 21.79 -3.93
N PHE A 255 -4.89 20.65 -3.49
CA PHE A 255 -3.68 20.55 -2.66
C PHE A 255 -2.44 21.15 -3.37
N LEU A 256 -2.22 20.84 -4.66
CA LEU A 256 -1.13 21.44 -5.44
C LEU A 256 -1.29 22.96 -5.59
N SER A 257 -2.51 23.44 -5.81
CA SER A 257 -2.79 24.88 -5.92
C SER A 257 -2.38 25.62 -4.65
N GLU A 258 -2.64 25.02 -3.48
CA GLU A 258 -2.34 25.62 -2.18
C GLU A 258 -0.85 25.52 -1.83
N ARG A 259 -0.24 24.35 -2.01
CA ARG A 259 1.10 24.05 -1.46
C ARG A 259 2.23 24.11 -2.49
N PHE A 260 1.93 23.90 -3.75
CA PHE A 260 2.90 23.85 -4.85
C PHE A 260 2.36 24.53 -6.12
N PRO A 261 1.91 25.81 -6.07
CA PRO A 261 1.19 26.46 -7.17
C PRO A 261 1.98 26.45 -8.48
N ARG A 262 3.31 26.56 -8.42
CA ARG A 262 4.18 26.53 -9.62
C ARG A 262 4.15 25.19 -10.36
N LEU A 263 3.75 24.10 -9.72
CA LEU A 263 3.69 22.76 -10.33
C LEU A 263 2.32 22.46 -10.95
N LEU A 264 1.25 23.13 -10.53
CA LEU A 264 -0.13 22.79 -10.90
C LEU A 264 -0.35 22.75 -12.42
N ALA A 265 0.12 23.75 -13.15
CA ALA A 265 -0.05 23.80 -14.61
C ALA A 265 0.67 22.63 -15.31
N GLY A 266 1.87 22.26 -14.85
CA GLY A 266 2.62 21.10 -15.34
C GLY A 266 1.88 19.80 -15.10
N TYR A 267 1.36 19.61 -13.88
CA TYR A 267 0.57 18.42 -13.54
C TYR A 267 -0.71 18.30 -14.37
N ARG A 268 -1.46 19.41 -14.53
CA ARG A 268 -2.67 19.39 -15.37
C ARG A 268 -2.37 19.00 -16.81
N ARG A 269 -1.29 19.51 -17.42
CA ARG A 269 -0.89 19.13 -18.79
C ARG A 269 -0.49 17.66 -18.85
N THR A 270 0.38 17.20 -17.93
CA THR A 270 0.92 15.84 -17.97
C THR A 270 -0.14 14.78 -17.76
N TYR A 271 -1.09 15.02 -16.86
CA TYR A 271 -2.14 14.07 -16.48
C TYR A 271 -3.50 14.40 -17.13
N ALA A 272 -3.54 15.21 -18.19
CA ALA A 272 -4.79 15.57 -18.87
C ALA A 272 -5.52 14.37 -19.43
N LEU A 273 -4.81 13.60 -20.28
CA LEU A 273 -5.37 12.48 -21.05
C LEU A 273 -4.96 11.10 -20.52
N SER A 274 -4.14 11.03 -19.49
CA SER A 274 -3.63 9.77 -18.93
C SER A 274 -3.48 9.88 -17.42
N ALA A 275 -3.71 8.76 -16.74
CA ALA A 275 -3.39 8.65 -15.32
C ALA A 275 -1.87 8.51 -15.07
N TYR A 276 -1.08 8.29 -16.10
CA TYR A 276 0.37 8.09 -16.02
C TYR A 276 1.15 9.32 -16.49
N ASN A 277 2.34 9.49 -15.93
CA ASN A 277 3.33 10.43 -16.46
C ASN A 277 3.91 9.93 -17.79
N THR A 278 4.62 10.80 -18.51
CA THR A 278 5.23 10.45 -19.80
C THR A 278 6.18 9.25 -19.69
N ALA A 279 6.30 8.47 -20.78
CA ALA A 279 7.19 7.31 -20.81
C ALA A 279 8.66 7.72 -20.58
N ALA A 280 9.09 8.86 -21.13
CA ALA A 280 10.44 9.39 -20.97
C ALA A 280 10.75 9.70 -19.48
N TYR A 281 9.82 10.36 -18.79
CA TYR A 281 9.98 10.66 -17.35
C TYR A 281 10.05 9.36 -16.53
N ARG A 282 9.15 8.41 -16.76
CA ARG A 282 9.14 7.13 -16.07
C ARG A 282 10.44 6.37 -16.27
N LYS A 283 10.91 6.26 -17.53
CA LYS A 283 12.19 5.62 -17.86
C LYS A 283 13.38 6.26 -17.15
N ARG A 284 13.40 7.60 -17.03
CA ARG A 284 14.45 8.31 -16.28
C ARG A 284 14.47 7.90 -14.80
N ILE A 285 13.30 7.82 -14.16
CA ILE A 285 13.21 7.38 -12.77
C ILE A 285 13.57 5.90 -12.63
N ASP A 286 13.15 5.04 -13.56
CA ASP A 286 13.47 3.61 -13.57
C ASP A 286 14.99 3.37 -13.63
N LEU A 287 15.70 4.07 -14.50
CA LEU A 287 17.16 3.97 -14.62
C LEU A 287 17.88 4.41 -13.34
N LEU A 288 17.44 5.53 -12.78
CA LEU A 288 17.98 6.00 -11.49
C LEU A 288 17.76 4.96 -10.38
N MET A 289 16.55 4.46 -10.25
CA MET A 289 16.21 3.48 -9.21
C MET A 289 16.91 2.13 -9.43
N GLU A 290 17.14 1.72 -10.67
CA GLU A 290 17.95 0.53 -10.99
C GLU A 290 19.40 0.71 -10.52
N SER A 291 20.00 1.87 -10.78
CA SER A 291 21.35 2.20 -10.30
C SER A 291 21.44 2.18 -8.77
N LEU A 292 20.43 2.77 -8.08
CA LEU A 292 20.37 2.79 -6.63
C LEU A 292 20.20 1.38 -6.02
N ARG A 293 19.34 0.54 -6.62
CA ARG A 293 19.19 -0.86 -6.19
C ARG A 293 20.51 -1.62 -6.22
N LYS A 294 21.28 -1.48 -7.31
CA LYS A 294 22.59 -2.11 -7.44
C LYS A 294 23.60 -1.57 -6.41
N ARG A 295 23.64 -0.23 -6.25
CA ARG A 295 24.59 0.44 -5.33
C ARG A 295 24.38 0.05 -3.88
N TYR A 296 23.13 -0.12 -3.45
CA TYR A 296 22.76 -0.36 -2.05
C TYR A 296 22.34 -1.81 -1.76
N ASP A 297 22.55 -2.74 -2.70
CA ASP A 297 22.18 -4.17 -2.60
C ASP A 297 20.69 -4.37 -2.20
N LEU A 298 19.80 -3.69 -2.93
CA LEU A 298 18.37 -3.68 -2.68
C LEU A 298 17.58 -4.33 -3.84
N ASP A 299 18.19 -5.24 -4.57
CA ASP A 299 17.58 -5.94 -5.72
C ASP A 299 17.03 -7.33 -5.38
N GLY A 300 17.11 -7.72 -4.11
CA GLY A 300 16.62 -9.02 -3.62
C GLY A 300 17.43 -10.21 -4.15
N ARG A 301 18.72 -10.02 -4.54
CA ARG A 301 19.56 -11.11 -5.07
C ARG A 301 19.85 -12.18 -4.03
N SER A 302 19.94 -11.79 -2.77
CA SER A 302 20.11 -12.68 -1.62
C SER A 302 18.84 -13.44 -1.24
N ASP A 303 17.77 -13.32 -2.03
CA ASP A 303 16.48 -13.96 -1.76
C ASP A 303 16.47 -15.41 -2.26
N PRO A 304 16.45 -16.43 -1.38
CA PRO A 304 16.39 -17.84 -1.79
C PRO A 304 15.12 -18.20 -2.55
N ASP A 305 14.05 -17.43 -2.43
CA ASP A 305 12.76 -17.63 -3.11
C ASP A 305 12.66 -16.92 -4.46
N ARG A 306 13.72 -16.31 -4.92
CA ARG A 306 13.74 -15.64 -6.23
C ARG A 306 13.66 -16.68 -7.35
N ALA A 307 12.54 -16.73 -8.07
CA ALA A 307 12.44 -17.55 -9.27
C ALA A 307 13.50 -17.12 -10.31
N PRO A 308 14.35 -18.03 -10.81
CA PRO A 308 15.36 -17.70 -11.80
C PRO A 308 14.68 -17.14 -13.06
N GLY A 309 15.18 -16.00 -13.56
CA GLY A 309 14.79 -15.42 -14.86
C GLY A 309 13.68 -14.37 -14.89
N ARG A 310 12.91 -14.15 -13.84
CA ARG A 310 11.98 -13.00 -13.78
C ARG A 310 12.67 -11.84 -13.09
N ARG A 311 13.05 -10.81 -13.85
CA ARG A 311 13.24 -9.47 -13.27
C ARG A 311 11.90 -9.12 -12.61
N PRO A 312 11.86 -8.76 -11.30
CA PRO A 312 10.64 -8.22 -10.77
C PRO A 312 10.30 -7.00 -11.62
N ASP A 313 9.12 -7.01 -12.25
CA ASP A 313 8.58 -5.80 -12.84
C ASP A 313 8.20 -4.90 -11.66
N LEU A 314 9.22 -4.18 -11.14
CA LEU A 314 9.14 -3.31 -9.96
C LEU A 314 8.38 -2.01 -10.28
N GLN A 315 7.89 -1.90 -11.51
CA GLN A 315 6.91 -0.92 -11.93
C GLN A 315 5.51 -1.52 -11.75
N MET A 316 4.92 -1.34 -10.57
CA MET A 316 3.51 -1.67 -10.34
C MET A 316 2.63 -0.74 -11.17
N SER A 317 2.30 -1.16 -12.39
CA SER A 317 1.32 -0.47 -13.23
C SER A 317 -0.08 -0.90 -12.80
N LEU A 318 -0.74 -0.06 -12.00
CA LEU A 318 -2.15 -0.23 -11.64
C LEU A 318 -3.01 0.09 -12.88
N ALA A 319 -3.23 -0.88 -13.75
CA ALA A 319 -4.19 -0.74 -14.83
C ALA A 319 -5.58 -1.09 -14.29
N PHE A 320 -6.36 -0.08 -13.92
CA PHE A 320 -7.81 -0.19 -13.81
C PHE A 320 -8.40 0.13 -15.18
N ARG A 321 -9.33 -0.69 -15.67
CA ARG A 321 -10.19 -0.29 -16.78
C ARG A 321 -11.15 0.77 -16.25
N GLU A 322 -11.24 1.91 -16.95
CA GLU A 322 -12.29 2.91 -16.79
C GLU A 322 -13.66 2.31 -17.13
#